data_460e36776275fb88a56209f817cd2d84
#
_entry.id   460e36776275fb88a56209f817cd2d84
#
_cell.length_a   1.000
_cell.length_b   1.000
_cell.length_c   1.000
_cell.angle_alpha   90.00
_cell.angle_beta   90.00
_cell.angle_gamma   90.00
#
_symmetry.space_group_name_H-M   'P 1'
#
loop_
_entity.id
_entity.type
_entity.pdbx_description
1 polymer ?
#
loop_
_entity_poly.entity_id
_entity_poly.type
_entity_poly.pdbx_seq_one_letter_code
_entity_poly.pdbx_strand_id
1 'polypeptide(L)'
;LLRKQSPELYIALSVTTDSGYATALNLDFIDSVFFHPLDCLPFTQLALSRINPDLYVVTDTGFWPGLIDLLHRKNVPALLFNGRISERAARRYLLAGSLFKETFQKFHRLYMQNTNGEKAALALGVSRENIEVVGDSKYDALQPMTDEEKERLRQTFKLQANTPVWIAGSTHAGEEEIILNAHRQLMVKHPNLILILAPRRMERVEEVTALLKKENFSFTSRSSLGHAESASVILLDTMGELAEVYSLGQVAFVGRSLIRPGGGHSLIEPLSYGLPVLHGPYIENIRHVAEIAHNQGLVFQVANPEELEQKVHTLLKNPSHRLEISEKAKIFIAQQQGAANKMADIITQCLNFPKPN
;
A
#
# COMPACT_ATOMS: atom_id res chain seq x y z
N LEU A 1 -10.62 3.68 -15.12
CA LEU A 1 -11.95 3.05 -15.20
C LEU A 1 -13.00 4.08 -15.59
N LEU A 2 -13.28 5.10 -14.78
CA LEU A 2 -14.31 6.13 -15.05
C LEU A 2 -14.18 6.74 -16.44
N ARG A 3 -12.97 7.17 -16.85
CA ARG A 3 -12.72 7.73 -18.18
C ARG A 3 -13.05 6.75 -19.32
N LYS A 4 -12.93 5.44 -19.08
CA LYS A 4 -13.32 4.40 -20.06
C LYS A 4 -14.82 4.17 -20.10
N GLN A 5 -15.50 4.25 -18.96
CA GLN A 5 -16.95 4.03 -18.84
C GLN A 5 -17.76 5.25 -19.27
N SER A 6 -17.26 6.45 -18.97
CA SER A 6 -17.91 7.73 -19.20
C SER A 6 -16.89 8.78 -19.68
N PRO A 7 -16.56 8.76 -20.99
CA PRO A 7 -15.54 9.66 -21.54
C PRO A 7 -15.87 11.15 -21.43
N GLU A 8 -17.16 11.48 -21.32
CA GLU A 8 -17.69 12.85 -21.22
C GLU A 8 -17.54 13.49 -19.85
N LEU A 9 -17.21 12.71 -18.81
CA LEU A 9 -17.06 13.23 -17.46
C LEU A 9 -15.88 14.20 -17.36
N TYR A 10 -16.10 15.35 -16.75
CA TYR A 10 -15.02 16.24 -16.32
C TYR A 10 -14.51 15.82 -14.95
N ILE A 11 -13.27 15.36 -14.89
CA ILE A 11 -12.63 14.85 -13.67
C ILE A 11 -11.64 15.87 -13.15
N ALA A 12 -11.99 16.52 -12.04
CA ALA A 12 -11.14 17.47 -11.33
C ALA A 12 -10.51 16.81 -10.10
N LEU A 13 -9.18 16.80 -10.01
CA LEU A 13 -8.43 16.18 -8.91
C LEU A 13 -7.81 17.23 -8.01
N SER A 14 -8.16 17.20 -6.72
CA SER A 14 -7.49 18.01 -5.71
C SER A 14 -6.46 17.19 -4.93
N VAL A 15 -5.31 17.78 -4.67
CA VAL A 15 -4.17 17.17 -3.96
C VAL A 15 -3.68 18.08 -2.82
N THR A 16 -3.03 17.51 -1.81
CA THR A 16 -2.59 18.24 -0.61
C THR A 16 -1.08 18.44 -0.52
N THR A 17 -0.30 17.85 -1.44
CA THR A 17 1.17 17.89 -1.40
C THR A 17 1.76 18.20 -2.78
N ASP A 18 2.94 18.84 -2.80
CA ASP A 18 3.66 19.15 -4.05
C ASP A 18 4.01 17.87 -4.84
N SER A 19 4.42 16.81 -4.15
CA SER A 19 4.69 15.51 -4.77
C SER A 19 3.43 14.91 -5.39
N GLY A 20 2.29 14.99 -4.70
CA GLY A 20 0.99 14.55 -5.22
C GLY A 20 0.58 15.37 -6.45
N TYR A 21 0.83 16.68 -6.43
CA TYR A 21 0.54 17.57 -7.56
C TYR A 21 1.38 17.20 -8.80
N ALA A 22 2.69 17.05 -8.61
CA ALA A 22 3.59 16.65 -9.69
C ALA A 22 3.22 15.28 -10.30
N THR A 23 2.83 14.32 -9.46
CA THR A 23 2.36 13.01 -9.91
C THR A 23 1.04 13.12 -10.69
N ALA A 24 0.10 13.90 -10.17
CA ALA A 24 -1.24 14.05 -10.77
C ALA A 24 -1.21 14.72 -12.15
N LEU A 25 -0.27 15.63 -12.40
CA LEU A 25 -0.08 16.28 -13.71
C LEU A 25 0.29 15.31 -14.84
N ASN A 26 0.83 14.14 -14.50
CA ASN A 26 1.20 13.11 -15.49
C ASN A 26 0.06 12.11 -15.77
N LEU A 27 -1.14 12.36 -15.25
CA LEU A 27 -2.30 11.47 -15.43
C LEU A 27 -3.18 11.95 -16.59
N ASP A 28 -3.11 11.29 -17.74
CA ASP A 28 -3.83 11.65 -18.97
C ASP A 28 -5.37 11.60 -18.86
N PHE A 29 -5.89 10.96 -17.80
CA PHE A 29 -7.33 10.80 -17.59
C PHE A 29 -7.95 11.84 -16.65
N ILE A 30 -7.18 12.84 -16.20
CA ILE A 30 -7.61 13.95 -15.34
C ILE A 30 -7.70 15.24 -16.18
N ASP A 31 -8.81 15.95 -16.11
CA ASP A 31 -9.02 17.19 -16.87
C ASP A 31 -8.42 18.42 -16.16
N SER A 32 -8.42 18.44 -14.83
CA SER A 32 -7.78 19.50 -14.05
C SER A 32 -7.22 19.01 -12.74
N VAL A 33 -6.07 19.55 -12.37
CA VAL A 33 -5.39 19.28 -11.09
C VAL A 33 -5.21 20.60 -10.33
N PHE A 34 -5.52 20.61 -9.04
CA PHE A 34 -5.35 21.80 -8.19
C PHE A 34 -5.04 21.40 -6.75
N PHE A 35 -4.50 22.34 -5.97
CA PHE A 35 -4.32 22.13 -4.54
C PHE A 35 -5.65 22.17 -3.81
N HIS A 36 -5.84 21.23 -2.89
CA HIS A 36 -7.01 21.21 -2.04
C HIS A 36 -7.12 22.52 -1.27
N PRO A 37 -8.29 23.20 -1.26
CA PRO A 37 -8.45 24.45 -0.54
C PRO A 37 -8.29 24.25 0.97
N LEU A 38 -7.81 25.28 1.66
CA LEU A 38 -7.86 25.29 3.13
C LEU A 38 -9.32 25.11 3.59
N ASP A 39 -9.54 24.24 4.58
CA ASP A 39 -10.89 23.90 5.05
C ASP A 39 -11.51 25.00 5.93
N CYS A 40 -11.62 26.19 5.35
CA CYS A 40 -12.34 27.32 5.94
C CYS A 40 -13.20 28.03 4.89
N LEU A 41 -14.32 28.58 5.32
CA LEU A 41 -15.43 29.05 4.48
C LEU A 41 -15.03 29.89 3.26
N PRO A 42 -14.15 30.92 3.35
CA PRO A 42 -13.85 31.73 2.17
C PRO A 42 -13.20 30.91 1.04
N PHE A 43 -12.29 30.00 1.38
CA PHE A 43 -11.53 29.24 0.38
C PHE A 43 -12.35 28.08 -0.17
N THR A 44 -13.07 27.35 0.68
CA THR A 44 -13.95 26.24 0.24
C THR A 44 -15.10 26.78 -0.60
N GLN A 45 -15.70 27.90 -0.23
CA GLN A 45 -16.77 28.54 -0.99
C GLN A 45 -16.29 29.01 -2.37
N LEU A 46 -15.10 29.64 -2.43
CA LEU A 46 -14.51 30.07 -3.69
C LEU A 46 -14.19 28.90 -4.59
N ALA A 47 -13.61 27.82 -4.05
CA ALA A 47 -13.32 26.62 -4.81
C ALA A 47 -14.60 25.97 -5.38
N LEU A 48 -15.63 25.77 -4.54
CA LEU A 48 -16.89 25.19 -5.00
C LEU A 48 -17.66 26.08 -5.98
N SER A 49 -17.55 27.40 -5.88
CA SER A 49 -18.18 28.32 -6.86
C SER A 49 -17.52 28.26 -8.24
N ARG A 50 -16.21 27.93 -8.31
CA ARG A 50 -15.46 27.82 -9.57
C ARG A 50 -15.59 26.44 -10.19
N ILE A 51 -15.55 25.39 -9.36
CA ILE A 51 -15.59 24.00 -9.83
C ILE A 51 -17.03 23.56 -10.11
N ASN A 52 -17.98 23.98 -9.27
CA ASN A 52 -19.40 23.62 -9.33
C ASN A 52 -19.61 22.10 -9.54
N PRO A 53 -19.12 21.25 -8.63
CA PRO A 53 -19.14 19.81 -8.84
C PRO A 53 -20.55 19.23 -8.74
N ASP A 54 -20.85 18.21 -9.54
CA ASP A 54 -22.08 17.41 -9.44
C ASP A 54 -21.96 16.31 -8.39
N LEU A 55 -20.72 15.85 -8.14
CA LEU A 55 -20.39 14.81 -7.17
C LEU A 55 -19.01 15.10 -6.57
N TYR A 56 -18.86 14.91 -5.28
CA TYR A 56 -17.57 14.95 -4.60
C TYR A 56 -17.19 13.57 -4.10
N VAL A 57 -15.98 13.12 -4.43
CA VAL A 57 -15.44 11.83 -3.96
C VAL A 57 -14.15 12.09 -3.21
N VAL A 58 -14.10 11.70 -1.94
CA VAL A 58 -12.89 11.71 -1.14
C VAL A 58 -12.40 10.27 -0.91
N THR A 59 -11.10 10.06 -1.04
CA THR A 59 -10.49 8.74 -0.83
C THR A 59 -9.78 8.65 0.52
N ASP A 60 -9.72 7.44 1.07
CA ASP A 60 -9.15 7.10 2.37
C ASP A 60 -9.87 7.80 3.54
N THR A 61 -9.20 8.72 4.23
CA THR A 61 -9.73 9.41 5.43
C THR A 61 -9.51 10.91 5.38
N GLY A 62 -9.62 11.49 4.19
CA GLY A 62 -9.62 12.95 4.05
C GLY A 62 -10.77 13.57 4.85
N PHE A 63 -10.45 14.21 5.98
CA PHE A 63 -11.43 14.80 6.86
C PHE A 63 -11.45 16.32 6.69
N TRP A 64 -12.48 16.80 6.00
CA TRP A 64 -12.66 18.21 5.63
C TRP A 64 -14.05 18.69 6.07
N PRO A 65 -14.26 18.98 7.38
CA PRO A 65 -15.59 19.27 7.92
C PRO A 65 -16.27 20.47 7.27
N GLY A 66 -15.50 21.54 7.01
CA GLY A 66 -16.04 22.76 6.39
C GLY A 66 -16.47 22.54 4.95
N LEU A 67 -15.68 21.80 4.17
CA LEU A 67 -16.03 21.44 2.79
C LEU A 67 -17.25 20.52 2.75
N ILE A 68 -17.28 19.49 3.59
CA ILE A 68 -18.40 18.53 3.64
C ILE A 68 -19.70 19.23 4.07
N ASP A 69 -19.65 20.13 5.04
CA ASP A 69 -20.81 20.93 5.45
C ASP A 69 -21.34 21.80 4.29
N LEU A 70 -20.42 22.45 3.56
CA LEU A 70 -20.81 23.31 2.44
C LEU A 70 -21.38 22.50 1.25
N LEU A 71 -20.82 21.33 0.94
CA LEU A 71 -21.35 20.42 -0.07
C LEU A 71 -22.76 19.96 0.30
N HIS A 72 -22.95 19.56 1.56
CA HIS A 72 -24.25 19.15 2.07
C HIS A 72 -25.31 20.26 1.95
N ARG A 73 -24.99 21.51 2.34
CA ARG A 73 -25.86 22.68 2.18
C ARG A 73 -26.19 23.01 0.72
N LYS A 74 -25.30 22.67 -0.21
CA LYS A 74 -25.50 22.88 -1.65
C LYS A 74 -26.17 21.68 -2.35
N ASN A 75 -26.58 20.66 -1.60
CA ASN A 75 -27.13 19.41 -2.12
C ASN A 75 -26.19 18.70 -3.12
N VAL A 76 -24.88 18.86 -2.96
CA VAL A 76 -23.88 18.11 -3.73
C VAL A 76 -23.54 16.84 -2.96
N PRO A 77 -23.82 15.65 -3.50
CA PRO A 77 -23.53 14.39 -2.82
C PRO A 77 -22.01 14.22 -2.62
N ALA A 78 -21.62 13.83 -1.41
CA ALA A 78 -20.25 13.52 -1.04
C ALA A 78 -20.13 12.03 -0.75
N LEU A 79 -19.21 11.33 -1.40
CA LEU A 79 -18.90 9.92 -1.18
C LEU A 79 -17.54 9.80 -0.52
N LEU A 80 -17.46 8.98 0.53
CA LEU A 80 -16.17 8.48 1.03
C LEU A 80 -15.87 7.16 0.35
N PHE A 81 -14.79 7.09 -0.40
CA PHE A 81 -14.32 5.86 -1.04
C PHE A 81 -13.03 5.36 -0.39
N ASN A 82 -12.84 4.03 -0.39
CA ASN A 82 -11.68 3.39 0.22
C ASN A 82 -11.54 3.74 1.71
N GLY A 83 -12.68 3.93 2.40
CA GLY A 83 -12.76 4.46 3.75
C GLY A 83 -12.02 3.59 4.77
N ARG A 84 -11.06 4.19 5.47
CA ARG A 84 -10.24 3.51 6.47
C ARG A 84 -10.32 4.25 7.81
N ILE A 85 -11.18 3.78 8.69
CA ILE A 85 -11.32 4.31 10.03
C ILE A 85 -10.91 3.23 11.03
N SER A 86 -9.78 3.43 11.73
CA SER A 86 -9.38 2.51 12.79
C SER A 86 -10.23 2.72 14.05
N GLU A 87 -10.41 1.69 14.86
CA GLU A 87 -11.11 1.81 16.15
C GLU A 87 -10.51 2.90 17.05
N ARG A 88 -9.19 3.04 17.04
CA ARG A 88 -8.49 4.09 17.79
C ARG A 88 -8.83 5.49 17.25
N ALA A 89 -8.93 5.65 15.93
CA ALA A 89 -9.35 6.90 15.31
C ALA A 89 -10.81 7.21 15.65
N ALA A 90 -11.72 6.24 15.53
CA ALA A 90 -13.12 6.40 15.89
C ALA A 90 -13.30 6.84 17.34
N ARG A 91 -12.59 6.20 18.30
CA ARG A 91 -12.62 6.63 19.71
C ARG A 91 -12.15 8.07 19.91
N ARG A 92 -11.08 8.49 19.21
CA ARG A 92 -10.61 9.89 19.26
C ARG A 92 -11.62 10.85 18.65
N TYR A 93 -12.25 10.49 17.56
CA TYR A 93 -13.29 11.28 16.92
C TYR A 93 -14.50 11.47 17.84
N LEU A 94 -14.92 10.43 18.54
CA LEU A 94 -16.00 10.51 19.53
C LEU A 94 -15.65 11.42 20.73
N LEU A 95 -14.37 11.40 21.18
CA LEU A 95 -13.90 12.28 22.26
C LEU A 95 -13.75 13.75 21.83
N ALA A 96 -13.53 14.01 20.54
CA ALA A 96 -13.39 15.36 19.99
C ALA A 96 -14.73 16.11 19.78
N GLY A 97 -15.84 15.52 20.22
CA GLY A 97 -17.18 16.12 20.22
C GLY A 97 -18.02 15.81 18.97
N SER A 98 -19.11 16.59 18.82
CA SER A 98 -20.11 16.35 17.78
C SER A 98 -19.63 16.58 16.35
N LEU A 99 -18.60 17.44 16.16
CA LEU A 99 -18.11 17.84 14.84
C LEU A 99 -17.81 16.66 13.92
N PHE A 100 -17.07 15.66 14.42
CA PHE A 100 -16.73 14.47 13.61
C PHE A 100 -17.97 13.65 13.28
N LYS A 101 -18.82 13.42 14.28
CA LYS A 101 -20.08 12.68 14.10
C LYS A 101 -20.97 13.35 13.06
N GLU A 102 -21.19 14.65 13.19
CA GLU A 102 -22.00 15.43 12.26
C GLU A 102 -21.41 15.45 10.85
N THR A 103 -20.08 15.53 10.72
CA THR A 103 -19.42 15.50 9.42
C THR A 103 -19.61 14.16 8.73
N PHE A 104 -19.40 13.02 9.42
CA PHE A 104 -19.60 11.71 8.82
C PHE A 104 -21.06 11.45 8.44
N GLN A 105 -22.02 11.99 9.18
CA GLN A 105 -23.45 11.90 8.86
C GLN A 105 -23.87 12.72 7.63
N LYS A 106 -23.08 13.71 7.21
CA LYS A 106 -23.33 14.54 6.02
C LYS A 106 -22.87 13.91 4.73
N PHE A 107 -22.08 12.83 4.79
CA PHE A 107 -21.77 12.06 3.59
C PHE A 107 -23.05 11.40 3.05
N HIS A 108 -23.18 11.41 1.73
CA HIS A 108 -24.25 10.68 1.07
C HIS A 108 -24.10 9.17 1.27
N ARG A 109 -22.87 8.64 1.07
CA ARG A 109 -22.51 7.25 1.36
C ARG A 109 -21.04 7.09 1.71
N LEU A 110 -20.75 6.05 2.52
CA LEU A 110 -19.41 5.64 2.90
C LEU A 110 -19.12 4.25 2.36
N TYR A 111 -18.10 4.13 1.53
CA TYR A 111 -17.61 2.86 0.99
C TYR A 111 -16.31 2.48 1.69
N MET A 112 -16.41 1.50 2.58
CA MET A 112 -15.35 1.13 3.51
C MET A 112 -14.48 -0.01 2.95
N GLN A 113 -13.19 -0.02 3.33
CA GLN A 113 -12.28 -1.09 2.95
C GLN A 113 -12.63 -2.44 3.59
N ASN A 114 -13.18 -2.42 4.81
CA ASN A 114 -13.42 -3.63 5.59
C ASN A 114 -14.49 -3.42 6.68
N THR A 115 -14.90 -4.52 7.30
CA THR A 115 -15.91 -4.52 8.37
C THR A 115 -15.48 -3.76 9.64
N ASN A 116 -14.20 -3.60 9.92
CA ASN A 116 -13.74 -2.78 11.05
C ASN A 116 -14.00 -1.30 10.79
N GLY A 117 -13.75 -0.83 9.56
CA GLY A 117 -14.12 0.52 9.13
C GLY A 117 -15.63 0.76 9.18
N GLU A 118 -16.44 -0.21 8.77
CA GLU A 118 -17.89 -0.18 8.88
C GLU A 118 -18.35 -0.01 10.35
N LYS A 119 -17.83 -0.85 11.26
CA LYS A 119 -18.13 -0.75 12.71
C LYS A 119 -17.75 0.63 13.26
N ALA A 120 -16.62 1.17 12.82
CA ALA A 120 -16.17 2.50 13.22
C ALA A 120 -17.12 3.60 12.73
N ALA A 121 -17.60 3.51 11.48
CA ALA A 121 -18.57 4.46 10.92
C ALA A 121 -19.94 4.40 11.62
N LEU A 122 -20.42 3.19 11.94
CA LEU A 122 -21.62 3.00 12.75
C LEU A 122 -21.48 3.62 14.13
N ALA A 123 -20.33 3.46 14.80
CA ALA A 123 -20.06 4.08 16.10
C ALA A 123 -20.06 5.61 16.03
N LEU A 124 -19.68 6.19 14.89
CA LEU A 124 -19.77 7.63 14.61
C LEU A 124 -21.22 8.08 14.25
N GLY A 125 -22.19 7.16 14.28
CA GLY A 125 -23.61 7.47 14.10
C GLY A 125 -24.05 7.60 12.64
N VAL A 126 -23.27 7.07 11.70
CA VAL A 126 -23.72 6.94 10.30
C VAL A 126 -24.76 5.82 10.21
N SER A 127 -25.85 6.05 9.48
CA SER A 127 -26.88 5.05 9.26
C SER A 127 -26.36 3.84 8.49
N ARG A 128 -26.78 2.63 8.88
CA ARG A 128 -26.33 1.38 8.26
C ARG A 128 -26.55 1.35 6.74
N GLU A 129 -27.64 1.93 6.27
CA GLU A 129 -28.01 2.03 4.86
C GLU A 129 -27.05 2.90 4.03
N ASN A 130 -26.31 3.81 4.70
CA ASN A 130 -25.33 4.69 4.06
C ASN A 130 -23.90 4.16 4.13
N ILE A 131 -23.70 2.90 4.56
CA ILE A 131 -22.38 2.27 4.66
C ILE A 131 -22.37 0.99 3.85
N GLU A 132 -21.35 0.81 3.03
CA GLU A 132 -21.10 -0.43 2.30
C GLU A 132 -19.61 -0.81 2.40
N VAL A 133 -19.31 -2.10 2.55
CA VAL A 133 -17.95 -2.63 2.49
C VAL A 133 -17.67 -3.06 1.06
N VAL A 134 -16.78 -2.35 0.38
CA VAL A 134 -16.44 -2.58 -1.03
C VAL A 134 -15.05 -3.18 -1.25
N GLY A 135 -14.20 -3.21 -0.21
CA GLY A 135 -12.82 -3.67 -0.31
C GLY A 135 -11.81 -2.52 -0.43
N ASP A 136 -10.53 -2.88 -0.56
CA ASP A 136 -9.42 -1.93 -0.72
C ASP A 136 -8.98 -1.87 -2.19
N SER A 137 -9.08 -0.70 -2.81
CA SER A 137 -8.70 -0.48 -4.20
C SER A 137 -7.21 -0.69 -4.49
N LYS A 138 -6.37 -0.80 -3.47
CA LYS A 138 -4.96 -1.15 -3.64
C LYS A 138 -4.75 -2.51 -4.28
N TYR A 139 -5.67 -3.46 -4.07
CA TYR A 139 -5.61 -4.76 -4.73
C TYR A 139 -5.89 -4.66 -6.23
N ASP A 140 -6.69 -3.69 -6.66
CA ASP A 140 -7.00 -3.47 -8.09
C ASP A 140 -5.86 -2.79 -8.85
N ALA A 141 -4.97 -2.10 -8.15
CA ALA A 141 -3.79 -1.47 -8.73
C ALA A 141 -2.65 -2.46 -9.02
N LEU A 142 -2.74 -3.68 -8.49
CA LEU A 142 -1.74 -4.71 -8.71
C LEU A 142 -1.81 -5.22 -10.15
N GLN A 143 -0.73 -5.05 -10.88
CA GLN A 143 -0.60 -5.63 -12.22
C GLN A 143 0.44 -6.74 -12.15
N PRO A 144 0.05 -7.99 -12.42
CA PRO A 144 1.01 -9.08 -12.50
C PRO A 144 1.95 -8.84 -13.68
N MET A 145 3.25 -8.97 -13.43
CA MET A 145 4.25 -8.96 -14.51
C MET A 145 4.11 -10.21 -15.34
N THR A 146 4.31 -10.09 -16.66
CA THR A 146 4.50 -11.22 -17.56
C THR A 146 5.82 -11.93 -17.27
N ASP A 147 5.95 -13.18 -17.69
CA ASP A 147 7.20 -13.92 -17.53
C ASP A 147 8.37 -13.25 -18.29
N GLU A 148 8.08 -12.61 -19.42
CA GLU A 148 9.06 -11.84 -20.20
C GLU A 148 9.54 -10.57 -19.47
N GLU A 149 8.64 -9.83 -18.83
CA GLU A 149 8.98 -8.67 -18.02
C GLU A 149 9.82 -9.07 -16.80
N LYS A 150 9.43 -10.15 -16.14
CA LYS A 150 10.18 -10.72 -15.03
C LYS A 150 11.59 -11.16 -15.45
N GLU A 151 11.73 -11.79 -16.62
CA GLU A 151 13.04 -12.19 -17.12
C GLU A 151 13.90 -10.98 -17.50
N ARG A 152 13.33 -9.95 -18.12
CA ARG A 152 14.03 -8.68 -18.39
C ARG A 152 14.50 -8.01 -17.08
N LEU A 153 13.65 -8.01 -16.04
CA LEU A 153 14.02 -7.48 -14.75
C LEU A 153 15.15 -8.29 -14.12
N ARG A 154 15.10 -9.63 -14.20
CA ARG A 154 16.17 -10.54 -13.75
C ARG A 154 17.50 -10.23 -14.42
N GLN A 155 17.50 -10.04 -15.73
CA GLN A 155 18.69 -9.67 -16.51
C GLN A 155 19.22 -8.29 -16.10
N THR A 156 18.33 -7.33 -15.88
CA THR A 156 18.68 -5.99 -15.38
C THR A 156 19.37 -6.06 -14.01
N PHE A 157 18.94 -6.99 -13.15
CA PHE A 157 19.57 -7.27 -11.85
C PHE A 157 20.75 -8.24 -11.94
N LYS A 158 21.15 -8.67 -13.14
CA LYS A 158 22.24 -9.62 -13.41
C LYS A 158 22.13 -10.93 -12.61
N LEU A 159 20.90 -11.35 -12.32
CA LEU A 159 20.63 -12.57 -11.58
C LEU A 159 20.58 -13.77 -12.54
N GLN A 160 21.34 -14.80 -12.23
CA GLN A 160 21.26 -16.07 -12.96
C GLN A 160 19.91 -16.76 -12.71
N ALA A 161 19.45 -17.61 -13.66
CA ALA A 161 18.13 -18.22 -13.61
C ALA A 161 17.81 -18.96 -12.30
N ASN A 162 18.79 -19.64 -11.70
CA ASN A 162 18.63 -20.44 -10.50
C ASN A 162 19.16 -19.77 -9.23
N THR A 163 19.55 -18.49 -9.27
CA THR A 163 20.03 -17.80 -8.10
C THR A 163 18.90 -17.65 -7.08
N PRO A 164 19.06 -18.18 -5.86
CA PRO A 164 18.07 -17.95 -4.82
C PRO A 164 18.14 -16.48 -4.33
N VAL A 165 16.98 -15.85 -4.23
CA VAL A 165 16.84 -14.44 -3.83
C VAL A 165 15.80 -14.32 -2.74
N TRP A 166 16.12 -13.62 -1.67
CA TRP A 166 15.12 -13.12 -0.74
C TRP A 166 15.17 -11.61 -0.66
N ILE A 167 14.05 -10.99 -0.31
CA ILE A 167 13.89 -9.54 -0.42
C ILE A 167 13.44 -8.99 0.91
N ALA A 168 14.21 -8.03 1.44
CA ALA A 168 13.83 -7.26 2.61
C ALA A 168 13.41 -5.86 2.15
N GLY A 169 12.09 -5.67 2.03
CA GLY A 169 11.49 -4.46 1.48
C GLY A 169 11.02 -3.47 2.53
N SER A 170 11.16 -2.18 2.24
CA SER A 170 10.71 -1.07 3.08
C SER A 170 11.30 -1.10 4.49
N THR A 171 12.58 -1.38 4.63
CA THR A 171 13.26 -1.49 5.92
C THR A 171 13.46 -0.13 6.59
N HIS A 172 13.59 -0.13 7.89
CA HIS A 172 13.80 1.04 8.76
C HIS A 172 15.02 0.84 9.65
N ALA A 173 15.51 1.95 10.23
CA ALA A 173 16.67 1.95 11.12
C ALA A 173 16.60 0.88 12.21
N GLY A 174 17.66 0.10 12.36
CA GLY A 174 17.78 -1.02 13.29
C GLY A 174 17.24 -2.36 12.78
N GLU A 175 16.42 -2.37 11.71
CA GLU A 175 15.97 -3.63 11.10
C GLU A 175 17.06 -4.22 10.20
N GLU A 176 17.85 -3.35 9.55
CA GLU A 176 18.90 -3.78 8.63
C GLU A 176 19.98 -4.60 9.34
N GLU A 177 20.36 -4.26 10.57
CA GLU A 177 21.30 -5.06 11.36
C GLU A 177 20.78 -6.47 11.64
N ILE A 178 19.48 -6.59 11.98
CA ILE A 178 18.82 -7.87 12.21
C ILE A 178 18.79 -8.70 10.92
N ILE A 179 18.41 -8.07 9.82
CA ILE A 179 18.31 -8.68 8.49
C ILE A 179 19.68 -9.17 8.01
N LEU A 180 20.72 -8.34 8.15
CA LEU A 180 22.08 -8.68 7.73
C LEU A 180 22.67 -9.81 8.59
N ASN A 181 22.39 -9.84 9.90
CA ASN A 181 22.80 -10.94 10.76
C ASN A 181 22.16 -12.26 10.30
N ALA A 182 20.86 -12.26 10.05
CA ALA A 182 20.16 -13.42 9.50
C ALA A 182 20.72 -13.83 8.13
N HIS A 183 21.00 -12.87 7.25
CA HIS A 183 21.55 -13.15 5.92
C HIS A 183 22.95 -13.79 6.00
N ARG A 184 23.80 -13.34 6.90
CA ARG A 184 25.13 -13.93 7.14
C ARG A 184 25.04 -15.41 7.50
N GLN A 185 24.10 -15.77 8.37
CA GLN A 185 23.86 -17.17 8.75
C GLN A 185 23.26 -17.98 7.60
N LEU A 186 22.37 -17.38 6.83
CA LEU A 186 21.78 -18.00 5.64
C LEU A 186 22.82 -18.31 4.57
N MET A 187 23.80 -17.43 4.35
CA MET A 187 24.88 -17.65 3.36
C MET A 187 25.74 -18.89 3.67
N VAL A 188 25.87 -19.29 4.93
CA VAL A 188 26.54 -20.53 5.32
C VAL A 188 25.80 -21.76 4.78
N LYS A 189 24.47 -21.70 4.75
CA LYS A 189 23.59 -22.81 4.30
C LYS A 189 23.24 -22.70 2.81
N HIS A 190 23.30 -21.49 2.26
CA HIS A 190 22.95 -21.14 0.88
C HIS A 190 24.02 -20.17 0.31
N PRO A 191 25.19 -20.66 -0.11
CA PRO A 191 26.34 -19.81 -0.50
C PRO A 191 26.04 -18.82 -1.64
N ASN A 192 25.10 -19.17 -2.53
CA ASN A 192 24.72 -18.33 -3.69
C ASN A 192 23.46 -17.46 -3.42
N LEU A 193 23.01 -17.37 -2.17
CA LEU A 193 21.83 -16.59 -1.80
C LEU A 193 22.12 -15.11 -1.94
N ILE A 194 21.26 -14.39 -2.63
CA ILE A 194 21.27 -12.94 -2.74
C ILE A 194 20.16 -12.36 -1.87
N LEU A 195 20.50 -11.32 -1.12
CA LEU A 195 19.56 -10.43 -0.46
C LEU A 195 19.35 -9.17 -1.32
N ILE A 196 18.13 -8.84 -1.67
CA ILE A 196 17.79 -7.50 -2.15
C ILE A 196 17.29 -6.71 -0.93
N LEU A 197 18.01 -5.67 -0.55
CA LEU A 197 17.72 -4.83 0.62
C LEU A 197 17.23 -3.46 0.16
N ALA A 198 15.99 -3.13 0.52
CA ALA A 198 15.32 -1.91 0.07
C ALA A 198 14.92 -1.03 1.26
N PRO A 199 15.72 -0.03 1.64
CA PRO A 199 15.35 0.96 2.65
C PRO A 199 14.12 1.77 2.22
N ARG A 200 13.21 2.05 3.16
CA ARG A 200 11.97 2.80 2.84
C ARG A 200 12.25 4.25 2.43
N ARG A 201 13.33 4.84 2.92
CA ARG A 201 13.69 6.23 2.68
C ARG A 201 15.03 6.31 1.98
N MET A 202 15.06 7.05 0.89
CA MET A 202 16.27 7.21 0.08
C MET A 202 17.40 7.92 0.85
N GLU A 203 17.05 8.82 1.78
CA GLU A 203 18.02 9.52 2.63
C GLU A 203 18.83 8.56 3.51
N ARG A 204 18.37 7.32 3.68
CA ARG A 204 19.06 6.29 4.48
C ARG A 204 20.02 5.40 3.67
N VAL A 205 20.07 5.57 2.36
CA VAL A 205 20.96 4.75 1.49
C VAL A 205 22.42 4.85 1.92
N GLU A 206 22.89 6.04 2.27
CA GLU A 206 24.27 6.23 2.74
C GLU A 206 24.52 5.52 4.07
N GLU A 207 23.59 5.60 5.01
CA GLU A 207 23.65 4.92 6.32
C GLU A 207 23.71 3.40 6.14
N VAL A 208 22.83 2.84 5.30
CA VAL A 208 22.81 1.40 5.01
C VAL A 208 24.05 0.95 4.26
N THR A 209 24.57 1.78 3.36
CA THR A 209 25.87 1.53 2.67
C THR A 209 27.02 1.47 3.67
N ALA A 210 27.07 2.39 4.63
CA ALA A 210 28.07 2.37 5.69
C ALA A 210 27.95 1.12 6.57
N LEU A 211 26.73 0.69 6.88
CA LEU A 211 26.46 -0.54 7.63
C LEU A 211 26.95 -1.79 6.86
N LEU A 212 26.65 -1.90 5.56
CA LEU A 212 27.11 -3.01 4.72
C LEU A 212 28.65 -3.12 4.68
N LYS A 213 29.35 -1.98 4.58
CA LYS A 213 30.81 -1.92 4.64
C LYS A 213 31.34 -2.33 6.01
N LYS A 214 30.77 -1.80 7.08
CA LYS A 214 31.13 -2.14 8.47
C LYS A 214 30.99 -3.64 8.74
N GLU A 215 29.92 -4.21 8.26
CA GLU A 215 29.61 -5.63 8.42
C GLU A 215 30.33 -6.53 7.40
N ASN A 216 31.19 -5.99 6.54
CA ASN A 216 31.98 -6.70 5.54
C ASN A 216 31.15 -7.53 4.54
N PHE A 217 29.97 -7.05 4.14
CA PHE A 217 29.22 -7.67 3.06
C PHE A 217 29.76 -7.27 1.68
N SER A 218 29.83 -8.24 0.75
CA SER A 218 29.96 -7.91 -0.67
C SER A 218 28.62 -7.40 -1.18
N PHE A 219 28.56 -6.15 -1.63
CA PHE A 219 27.32 -5.55 -2.09
C PHE A 219 27.50 -4.70 -3.34
N THR A 220 26.40 -4.48 -4.02
CA THR A 220 26.29 -3.50 -5.11
C THR A 220 24.99 -2.70 -4.95
N SER A 221 24.98 -1.45 -5.43
CA SER A 221 23.76 -0.66 -5.53
C SER A 221 23.03 -0.93 -6.83
N ARG A 222 21.72 -0.86 -6.82
CA ARG A 222 20.89 -1.01 -8.02
C ARG A 222 21.27 0.00 -9.11
N SER A 223 21.55 1.24 -8.73
CA SER A 223 22.00 2.30 -9.65
C SER A 223 23.36 2.03 -10.30
N SER A 224 24.20 1.15 -9.72
CA SER A 224 25.55 0.84 -10.17
C SER A 224 25.82 -0.65 -10.48
N LEU A 225 24.78 -1.42 -10.79
CA LEU A 225 24.84 -2.86 -11.08
C LEU A 225 25.82 -3.27 -12.21
N GLY A 226 26.46 -2.29 -12.88
CA GLY A 226 27.44 -2.52 -13.94
C GLY A 226 28.71 -3.26 -13.53
N HIS A 227 29.10 -3.28 -12.24
CA HIS A 227 30.44 -3.59 -11.80
C HIS A 227 30.58 -4.74 -10.79
N ALA A 228 29.53 -5.47 -10.42
CA ALA A 228 29.60 -6.49 -9.39
C ALA A 228 29.32 -7.90 -9.92
N GLU A 229 30.36 -8.68 -10.09
CA GLU A 229 30.27 -10.10 -10.51
C GLU A 229 29.91 -11.06 -9.36
N SER A 230 29.92 -10.64 -8.08
CA SER A 230 29.70 -11.53 -6.92
C SER A 230 29.17 -10.85 -5.66
N ALA A 231 28.17 -9.98 -5.80
CA ALA A 231 27.56 -9.36 -4.62
C ALA A 231 26.57 -10.31 -3.92
N SER A 232 26.70 -10.47 -2.60
CA SER A 232 25.72 -11.17 -1.76
C SER A 232 24.51 -10.32 -1.40
N VAL A 233 24.66 -8.99 -1.49
CA VAL A 233 23.58 -8.03 -1.23
C VAL A 233 23.45 -7.05 -2.40
N ILE A 234 22.23 -6.84 -2.86
CA ILE A 234 21.87 -5.75 -3.79
C ILE A 234 21.10 -4.71 -2.99
N LEU A 235 21.67 -3.53 -2.83
CA LEU A 235 21.01 -2.39 -2.19
C LEU A 235 20.12 -1.69 -3.23
N LEU A 236 18.83 -1.68 -3.01
CA LEU A 236 17.86 -1.00 -3.86
C LEU A 236 17.85 0.50 -3.50
N ASP A 237 18.66 1.27 -4.20
CA ASP A 237 18.84 2.71 -4.04
C ASP A 237 18.09 3.54 -5.09
N THR A 238 16.98 2.98 -5.62
CA THR A 238 16.10 3.60 -6.60
C THR A 238 14.66 3.64 -6.09
N MET A 239 13.89 4.64 -6.54
CA MET A 239 12.48 4.79 -6.15
C MET A 239 11.56 4.09 -7.16
N GLY A 240 10.45 3.50 -6.61
CA GLY A 240 9.35 2.98 -7.42
C GLY A 240 9.50 1.55 -7.90
N GLU A 241 10.70 0.94 -7.82
CA GLU A 241 10.98 -0.40 -8.37
C GLU A 241 10.61 -1.56 -7.41
N LEU A 242 10.46 -1.30 -6.09
CA LEU A 242 10.33 -2.38 -5.09
C LEU A 242 9.14 -3.33 -5.37
N ALA A 243 8.02 -2.79 -5.83
CA ALA A 243 6.85 -3.60 -6.15
C ALA A 243 7.18 -4.68 -7.19
N GLU A 244 7.86 -4.31 -8.28
CA GLU A 244 8.27 -5.22 -9.34
C GLU A 244 9.40 -6.16 -8.88
N VAL A 245 10.33 -5.65 -8.08
CA VAL A 245 11.48 -6.40 -7.55
C VAL A 245 11.03 -7.61 -6.74
N TYR A 246 9.89 -7.57 -6.06
CA TYR A 246 9.35 -8.75 -5.38
C TYR A 246 9.15 -9.95 -6.33
N SER A 247 8.93 -9.73 -7.62
CA SER A 247 8.81 -10.80 -8.61
C SER A 247 10.08 -11.67 -8.74
N LEU A 248 11.25 -11.14 -8.34
CA LEU A 248 12.54 -11.82 -8.42
C LEU A 248 12.80 -12.76 -7.23
N GLY A 249 12.07 -12.56 -6.13
CA GLY A 249 12.29 -13.27 -4.87
C GLY A 249 11.62 -14.62 -4.76
N GLN A 250 12.07 -15.39 -3.78
CA GLN A 250 11.41 -16.62 -3.30
C GLN A 250 10.81 -16.46 -1.92
N VAL A 251 11.29 -15.49 -1.15
CA VAL A 251 10.80 -15.13 0.18
C VAL A 251 10.89 -13.61 0.32
N ALA A 252 9.91 -12.99 0.95
CA ALA A 252 9.92 -11.58 1.24
C ALA A 252 9.85 -11.33 2.76
N PHE A 253 10.56 -10.29 3.21
CA PHE A 253 10.38 -9.66 4.51
C PHE A 253 9.89 -8.22 4.30
N VAL A 254 8.89 -7.81 5.08
CA VAL A 254 8.34 -6.46 5.02
C VAL A 254 8.69 -5.68 6.29
N GLY A 255 9.44 -4.61 6.10
CA GLY A 255 9.99 -3.78 7.17
C GLY A 255 8.97 -2.89 7.89
N ARG A 256 9.49 -2.06 8.82
CA ARG A 256 8.76 -1.31 9.83
C ARG A 256 7.94 -2.21 10.77
N SER A 257 8.41 -3.41 10.97
CA SER A 257 7.66 -4.44 11.71
C SER A 257 8.46 -5.11 12.82
N LEU A 258 9.81 -5.07 12.79
CA LEU A 258 10.66 -5.69 13.82
C LEU A 258 10.95 -4.79 15.00
N ILE A 259 11.00 -3.47 14.82
CA ILE A 259 11.43 -2.50 15.82
C ILE A 259 10.36 -1.42 16.03
N ARG A 260 10.24 -0.92 17.25
CA ARG A 260 9.38 0.24 17.55
C ARG A 260 10.02 1.57 17.13
N PRO A 261 9.23 2.55 16.67
CA PRO A 261 7.80 2.50 16.42
C PRO A 261 7.49 1.75 15.12
N GLY A 262 6.83 0.61 15.22
CA GLY A 262 6.50 -0.27 14.09
C GLY A 262 5.34 0.21 13.24
N GLY A 263 4.47 -0.72 12.92
CA GLY A 263 3.24 -0.54 12.16
C GLY A 263 3.13 -1.44 10.94
N GLY A 264 4.26 -1.82 10.36
CA GLY A 264 4.33 -2.62 9.14
C GLY A 264 4.03 -1.83 7.87
N HIS A 265 4.72 -2.15 6.79
CA HIS A 265 4.40 -1.74 5.42
C HIS A 265 3.52 -2.78 4.73
N SER A 266 3.06 -2.47 3.50
CA SER A 266 2.13 -3.30 2.75
C SER A 266 2.66 -4.72 2.52
N LEU A 267 1.80 -5.72 2.78
CA LEU A 267 2.06 -7.13 2.46
C LEU A 267 1.50 -7.50 1.08
N ILE A 268 0.76 -6.59 0.45
CA ILE A 268 -0.03 -6.87 -0.74
C ILE A 268 0.87 -7.11 -1.94
N GLU A 269 1.91 -6.28 -2.13
CA GLU A 269 2.81 -6.38 -3.26
C GLU A 269 3.56 -7.72 -3.28
N PRO A 270 4.27 -8.16 -2.23
CA PRO A 270 4.92 -9.47 -2.28
C PRO A 270 3.94 -10.63 -2.36
N LEU A 271 2.75 -10.55 -1.74
CA LEU A 271 1.70 -11.56 -1.86
C LEU A 271 1.15 -11.67 -3.29
N SER A 272 1.09 -10.56 -4.04
CA SER A 272 0.62 -10.57 -5.43
C SER A 272 1.52 -11.38 -6.37
N TYR A 273 2.80 -11.46 -6.04
CA TYR A 273 3.76 -12.33 -6.73
C TYR A 273 3.81 -13.76 -6.16
N GLY A 274 2.94 -14.06 -5.20
CA GLY A 274 2.86 -15.40 -4.60
C GLY A 274 4.00 -15.71 -3.64
N LEU A 275 4.67 -14.70 -3.08
CA LEU A 275 5.75 -14.95 -2.13
C LEU A 275 5.21 -15.27 -0.74
N PRO A 276 5.83 -16.19 0.00
CA PRO A 276 5.70 -16.25 1.45
C PRO A 276 6.31 -14.98 2.05
N VAL A 277 5.57 -14.32 2.95
CA VAL A 277 5.96 -13.02 3.49
C VAL A 277 6.23 -13.11 4.99
N LEU A 278 7.36 -12.57 5.42
CA LEU A 278 7.72 -12.45 6.82
C LEU A 278 7.53 -11.00 7.30
N HIS A 279 7.16 -10.86 8.56
CA HIS A 279 7.05 -9.57 9.24
C HIS A 279 7.39 -9.70 10.73
N GLY A 280 7.74 -8.60 11.36
CA GLY A 280 7.96 -8.52 12.79
C GLY A 280 6.64 -8.43 13.60
N PRO A 281 6.73 -8.31 14.95
CA PRO A 281 5.55 -8.29 15.83
C PRO A 281 4.76 -6.96 15.79
N TYR A 282 5.32 -5.87 15.23
CA TYR A 282 4.70 -4.55 15.24
C TYR A 282 4.01 -4.26 13.92
N ILE A 283 2.71 -4.59 13.83
CA ILE A 283 1.92 -4.60 12.59
C ILE A 283 0.64 -3.76 12.67
N GLU A 284 0.61 -2.72 13.49
CA GLU A 284 -0.61 -1.96 13.77
C GLU A 284 -1.31 -1.42 12.50
N ASN A 285 -0.54 -1.06 11.47
CA ASN A 285 -1.09 -0.50 10.21
C ASN A 285 -1.61 -1.58 9.26
N ILE A 286 -1.09 -2.80 9.37
CA ILE A 286 -1.38 -3.91 8.43
C ILE A 286 -2.08 -5.08 9.12
N ARG A 287 -2.45 -4.94 10.39
CA ARG A 287 -3.01 -6.00 11.24
C ARG A 287 -4.12 -6.78 10.55
N HIS A 288 -5.08 -6.10 9.96
CA HIS A 288 -6.22 -6.75 9.32
C HIS A 288 -5.80 -7.70 8.20
N VAL A 289 -4.94 -7.24 7.31
CA VAL A 289 -4.43 -8.06 6.20
C VAL A 289 -3.55 -9.19 6.73
N ALA A 290 -2.68 -8.89 7.70
CA ALA A 290 -1.77 -9.87 8.30
C ALA A 290 -2.54 -11.01 8.99
N GLU A 291 -3.59 -10.72 9.75
CA GLU A 291 -4.41 -11.73 10.43
C GLU A 291 -5.08 -12.69 9.43
N ILE A 292 -5.68 -12.16 8.36
CA ILE A 292 -6.32 -12.98 7.33
C ILE A 292 -5.28 -13.84 6.60
N ALA A 293 -4.17 -13.24 6.18
CA ALA A 293 -3.12 -13.92 5.44
C ALA A 293 -2.37 -14.96 6.32
N HIS A 294 -2.23 -14.69 7.62
CA HIS A 294 -1.65 -15.63 8.59
C HIS A 294 -2.51 -16.88 8.74
N ASN A 295 -3.83 -16.73 8.85
CA ASN A 295 -4.77 -17.85 8.96
C ASN A 295 -4.77 -18.75 7.70
N GLN A 296 -4.33 -18.22 6.56
CA GLN A 296 -4.16 -18.96 5.32
C GLN A 296 -2.74 -19.52 5.12
N GLY A 297 -1.82 -19.25 6.05
CA GLY A 297 -0.43 -19.69 5.97
C GLY A 297 0.43 -18.94 4.93
N LEU A 298 0.04 -17.70 4.58
CA LEU A 298 0.72 -16.89 3.56
C LEU A 298 1.79 -15.98 4.17
N VAL A 299 1.59 -15.56 5.42
CA VAL A 299 2.51 -14.68 6.12
C VAL A 299 2.96 -15.30 7.44
N PHE A 300 4.15 -14.93 7.91
CA PHE A 300 4.78 -15.51 9.09
C PHE A 300 5.38 -14.40 9.95
N GLN A 301 5.11 -14.44 11.24
CA GLN A 301 5.72 -13.52 12.20
C GLN A 301 7.09 -14.05 12.62
N VAL A 302 8.06 -13.15 12.75
CA VAL A 302 9.41 -13.40 13.28
C VAL A 302 9.77 -12.27 14.26
N ALA A 303 10.51 -12.58 15.33
CA ALA A 303 10.80 -11.60 16.38
C ALA A 303 12.28 -11.22 16.50
N ASN A 304 13.18 -12.03 15.96
CA ASN A 304 14.63 -11.88 16.10
C ASN A 304 15.38 -12.45 14.89
N PRO A 305 16.72 -12.22 14.76
CA PRO A 305 17.51 -12.69 13.62
C PRO A 305 17.47 -14.21 13.45
N GLU A 306 17.43 -14.97 14.54
CA GLU A 306 17.45 -16.45 14.52
C GLU A 306 16.15 -17.00 13.94
N GLU A 307 15.01 -16.46 14.36
CA GLU A 307 13.70 -16.84 13.82
C GLU A 307 13.58 -16.44 12.33
N LEU A 308 14.09 -15.25 11.97
CA LEU A 308 14.12 -14.78 10.59
C LEU A 308 14.95 -15.72 9.73
N GLU A 309 16.17 -16.06 10.16
CA GLU A 309 17.05 -16.99 9.48
C GLU A 309 16.38 -18.36 9.32
N GLN A 310 15.89 -18.94 10.40
CA GLN A 310 15.27 -20.25 10.40
C GLN A 310 14.06 -20.33 9.45
N LYS A 311 13.22 -19.30 9.46
CA LYS A 311 12.04 -19.27 8.60
C LYS A 311 12.40 -19.12 7.13
N VAL A 312 13.32 -18.21 6.78
CA VAL A 312 13.82 -18.04 5.41
C VAL A 312 14.48 -19.32 4.93
N HIS A 313 15.36 -19.96 5.74
CA HIS A 313 15.98 -21.23 5.41
C HIS A 313 14.94 -22.33 5.11
N THR A 314 13.96 -22.49 5.98
CA THR A 314 12.90 -23.50 5.83
C THR A 314 12.12 -23.31 4.52
N LEU A 315 11.78 -22.06 4.22
CA LEU A 315 11.07 -21.73 2.99
C LEU A 315 11.93 -21.93 1.74
N LEU A 316 13.21 -21.54 1.77
CA LEU A 316 14.13 -21.76 0.64
C LEU A 316 14.37 -23.26 0.36
N LYS A 317 14.47 -24.07 1.41
CA LYS A 317 14.69 -25.51 1.30
C LYS A 317 13.48 -26.29 0.76
N ASN A 318 12.27 -25.73 0.84
CA ASN A 318 11.04 -26.44 0.45
C ASN A 318 10.31 -25.76 -0.72
N PRO A 319 10.71 -25.99 -1.97
CA PRO A 319 10.06 -25.43 -3.15
C PRO A 319 8.57 -25.78 -3.28
N SER A 320 8.19 -27.02 -2.92
CA SER A 320 6.79 -27.46 -3.02
C SER A 320 5.89 -26.67 -2.08
N HIS A 321 6.36 -26.38 -0.85
CA HIS A 321 5.60 -25.55 0.09
C HIS A 321 5.49 -24.10 -0.39
N ARG A 322 6.56 -23.53 -0.98
CA ARG A 322 6.48 -22.21 -1.60
C ARG A 322 5.48 -22.14 -2.75
N LEU A 323 5.40 -23.20 -3.57
CA LEU A 323 4.42 -23.27 -4.65
C LEU A 323 2.99 -23.30 -4.10
N GLU A 324 2.73 -24.08 -3.07
CA GLU A 324 1.43 -24.11 -2.39
C GLU A 324 1.05 -22.71 -1.85
N ILE A 325 1.99 -22.01 -1.19
CA ILE A 325 1.79 -20.65 -0.70
C ILE A 325 1.50 -19.70 -1.88
N SER A 326 2.23 -19.84 -2.98
CA SER A 326 2.07 -19.01 -4.16
C SER A 326 0.67 -19.11 -4.77
N GLU A 327 0.15 -20.31 -4.91
CA GLU A 327 -1.20 -20.54 -5.43
C GLU A 327 -2.26 -19.95 -4.50
N LYS A 328 -2.16 -20.19 -3.19
CA LYS A 328 -3.06 -19.62 -2.19
C LYS A 328 -3.00 -18.09 -2.17
N ALA A 329 -1.80 -17.50 -2.26
CA ALA A 329 -1.62 -16.06 -2.26
C ALA A 329 -2.26 -15.40 -3.49
N LYS A 330 -2.13 -16.00 -4.68
CA LYS A 330 -2.79 -15.51 -5.90
C LYS A 330 -4.32 -15.54 -5.76
N ILE A 331 -4.87 -16.63 -5.21
CA ILE A 331 -6.31 -16.75 -4.93
C ILE A 331 -6.74 -15.69 -3.92
N PHE A 332 -5.99 -15.52 -2.84
CA PHE A 332 -6.25 -14.50 -1.81
C PHE A 332 -6.30 -13.10 -2.42
N ILE A 333 -5.32 -12.72 -3.23
CA ILE A 333 -5.28 -11.41 -3.89
C ILE A 333 -6.48 -11.23 -4.84
N ALA A 334 -6.78 -12.22 -5.68
CA ALA A 334 -7.90 -12.16 -6.61
C ALA A 334 -9.25 -11.99 -5.92
N GLN A 335 -9.44 -12.61 -4.75
CA GLN A 335 -10.66 -12.46 -3.95
C GLN A 335 -10.84 -11.06 -3.35
N GLN A 336 -9.74 -10.28 -3.21
CA GLN A 336 -9.79 -8.92 -2.66
C GLN A 336 -9.98 -7.84 -3.74
N GLN A 337 -9.85 -8.18 -5.02
CA GLN A 337 -10.01 -7.26 -6.14
C GLN A 337 -11.49 -6.95 -6.43
N GLY A 338 -11.73 -5.85 -7.15
CA GLY A 338 -13.04 -5.43 -7.63
C GLY A 338 -13.56 -4.14 -7.00
N ALA A 339 -12.90 -3.61 -5.96
CA ALA A 339 -13.33 -2.38 -5.28
C ALA A 339 -13.35 -1.17 -6.24
N ALA A 340 -12.35 -1.03 -7.10
CA ALA A 340 -12.26 0.07 -8.04
C ALA A 340 -13.35 0.01 -9.13
N ASN A 341 -13.68 -1.19 -9.62
CA ASN A 341 -14.78 -1.38 -10.57
C ASN A 341 -16.13 -1.02 -9.94
N LYS A 342 -16.41 -1.55 -8.74
CA LYS A 342 -17.61 -1.19 -7.99
C LYS A 342 -17.74 0.32 -7.81
N MET A 343 -16.66 1.00 -7.47
CA MET A 343 -16.71 2.47 -7.31
C MET A 343 -16.97 3.20 -8.61
N ALA A 344 -16.37 2.77 -9.72
CA ALA A 344 -16.64 3.37 -11.02
C ALA A 344 -18.12 3.25 -11.38
N ASP A 345 -18.72 2.07 -11.16
CA ASP A 345 -20.14 1.83 -11.39
C ASP A 345 -21.04 2.70 -10.48
N ILE A 346 -20.70 2.80 -9.19
CA ILE A 346 -21.42 3.62 -8.21
C ILE A 346 -21.37 5.11 -8.60
N ILE A 347 -20.19 5.62 -8.96
CA ILE A 347 -20.03 7.02 -9.38
C ILE A 347 -20.87 7.29 -10.64
N THR A 348 -20.81 6.42 -11.63
CA THR A 348 -21.63 6.52 -12.85
C THR A 348 -23.12 6.50 -12.53
N GLN A 349 -23.57 5.61 -11.66
CA GLN A 349 -24.96 5.57 -11.20
C GLN A 349 -25.36 6.87 -10.48
N CYS A 350 -24.54 7.37 -9.53
CA CYS A 350 -24.84 8.61 -8.80
C CYS A 350 -24.98 9.82 -9.73
N LEU A 351 -24.22 9.88 -10.81
CA LEU A 351 -24.30 10.99 -11.79
C LEU A 351 -25.49 10.91 -12.72
N ASN A 352 -26.00 9.69 -12.97
CA ASN A 352 -27.16 9.46 -13.84
C ASN A 352 -28.52 9.64 -13.11
N PHE A 353 -28.53 9.79 -11.77
CA PHE A 353 -29.75 10.10 -11.06
C PHE A 353 -30.10 11.60 -11.22
N PRO A 354 -31.37 11.95 -11.56
CA PRO A 354 -31.77 13.34 -11.59
C PRO A 354 -31.57 13.96 -10.21
N LYS A 355 -30.95 15.16 -10.16
CA LYS A 355 -30.84 15.93 -8.92
C LYS A 355 -32.23 16.11 -8.32
N PRO A 356 -32.44 15.87 -7.03
CA PRO A 356 -33.70 16.22 -6.41
C PRO A 356 -33.94 17.73 -6.58
N ASN A 357 -35.10 18.10 -7.10
CA ASN A 357 -35.55 19.48 -7.33
C ASN A 357 -35.57 20.27 -6.02
#